data_aeab44343bf1b2902177bc438b241435
#
_entry.id   aeab44343bf1b2902177bc438b241435
#
_cell.length_a   1.000
_cell.length_b   1.000
_cell.length_c   1.000
_cell.angle_alpha   90.00
_cell.angle_beta   90.00
_cell.angle_gamma   90.00
#
_symmetry.space_group_name_H-M   'P 1'
#
loop_
_entity.id
_entity.type
_entity.pdbx_description
1 polymer ?
#
loop_
_entity_poly.entity_id
_entity_poly.type
_entity_poly.pdbx_seq_one_letter_code
_entity_poly.pdbx_strand_id
1 'polypeptide(L)'
;SSQEELRIDDGVVETISKIPHVEFASPILSTYVLLKQGVYEGSLTVQGMTQEALQNMDMKVGEGTLPEADAPLSFFYGNQVITNFYNSKTNEGYWENSEAIDVDLMNQPVFVIFDTDAYYQSKNGGSGGDRSTPTTPPKKYIIPTCGMLAGGTDEYSENSYSVYADIDALKAELKKIFKNKVIPGQPTTKSGKPYKELYYEQVYVRVDKMENVTEVQKTIQEMGYGANSNAEWMEQTQEQMKMIQLVLGGIGAVSLFVAAIGIANTMMMSIYERTKEIGIIKVLGCDLGNIRTMFLLEAGFIGFFGGLIGLILSGIISIVINMIAGSAAGGYYEGISYIPIWLVVISLAFAVLVGMVAGFFPALRAMKLSPLAAIRNE
;
A
#
# COMPACT_ATOMS: atom_id res chain seq x y z
N SER A 1 34.74 -26.00 6.96
CA SER A 1 34.65 -25.25 5.72
C SER A 1 33.91 -23.94 6.02
N SER A 2 34.70 -22.85 6.10
CA SER A 2 34.16 -21.49 6.19
C SER A 2 33.38 -21.24 4.92
N GLN A 3 32.05 -21.09 5.03
CA GLN A 3 31.26 -20.44 3.99
C GLN A 3 31.90 -19.06 3.82
N GLU A 4 32.51 -18.80 2.66
CA GLU A 4 32.76 -17.42 2.25
C GLU A 4 31.37 -16.76 2.21
N GLU A 5 31.15 -15.81 3.10
CA GLU A 5 29.93 -15.01 3.07
C GLU A 5 29.82 -14.42 1.69
N LEU A 6 28.79 -14.84 0.95
CA LEU A 6 28.44 -14.29 -0.35
C LEU A 6 28.20 -12.80 -0.17
N ARG A 7 29.05 -11.98 -0.78
CA ARG A 7 29.00 -10.53 -0.69
C ARG A 7 28.41 -9.96 -1.94
N ILE A 8 27.65 -8.91 -1.80
CA ILE A 8 27.03 -8.22 -2.92
C ILE A 8 27.95 -7.07 -3.30
N ASP A 9 28.51 -7.17 -4.49
CA ASP A 9 29.34 -6.14 -5.14
C ASP A 9 28.68 -5.67 -6.45
N ASP A 10 29.31 -4.75 -7.16
CA ASP A 10 28.81 -4.25 -8.44
C ASP A 10 28.63 -5.35 -9.49
N GLY A 11 29.48 -6.40 -9.48
CA GLY A 11 29.38 -7.54 -10.39
C GLY A 11 28.15 -8.39 -10.15
N VAL A 12 27.78 -8.57 -8.89
CA VAL A 12 26.55 -9.29 -8.50
C VAL A 12 25.33 -8.49 -8.92
N VAL A 13 25.33 -7.17 -8.68
CA VAL A 13 24.23 -6.30 -9.11
C VAL A 13 24.04 -6.34 -10.62
N GLU A 14 25.13 -6.29 -11.39
CA GLU A 14 25.10 -6.39 -12.85
C GLU A 14 24.56 -7.78 -13.30
N THR A 15 24.90 -8.85 -12.60
CA THR A 15 24.39 -10.20 -12.89
C THR A 15 22.89 -10.28 -12.63
N ILE A 16 22.42 -9.73 -11.52
CA ILE A 16 20.99 -9.68 -11.17
C ILE A 16 20.22 -8.84 -12.21
N SER A 17 20.76 -7.72 -12.66
CA SER A 17 20.09 -6.86 -13.65
C SER A 17 19.90 -7.52 -15.02
N LYS A 18 20.68 -8.59 -15.33
CA LYS A 18 20.57 -9.36 -16.58
C LYS A 18 19.60 -10.54 -16.49
N ILE A 19 19.03 -10.82 -15.34
CA ILE A 19 18.02 -11.89 -15.18
C ILE A 19 16.78 -11.50 -16.00
N PRO A 20 16.20 -12.46 -16.79
CA PRO A 20 14.95 -12.21 -17.51
C PRO A 20 13.88 -11.65 -16.59
N HIS A 21 13.07 -10.73 -17.09
CA HIS A 21 12.00 -10.03 -16.36
C HIS A 21 12.44 -9.02 -15.28
N VAL A 22 13.73 -8.84 -15.05
CA VAL A 22 14.23 -7.74 -14.21
C VAL A 22 14.24 -6.45 -15.03
N GLU A 23 13.50 -5.45 -14.60
CA GLU A 23 13.51 -4.11 -15.21
C GLU A 23 14.78 -3.35 -14.82
N PHE A 24 15.08 -3.35 -13.52
CA PHE A 24 16.34 -2.83 -12.99
C PHE A 24 16.68 -3.47 -11.63
N ALA A 25 17.95 -3.36 -11.27
CA ALA A 25 18.48 -3.75 -9.98
C ALA A 25 19.30 -2.60 -9.40
N SER A 26 18.90 -2.08 -8.25
CA SER A 26 19.59 -1.00 -7.56
C SER A 26 20.28 -1.51 -6.31
N PRO A 27 21.59 -1.35 -6.17
CA PRO A 27 22.27 -1.66 -4.92
C PRO A 27 21.82 -0.67 -3.83
N ILE A 28 21.69 -1.15 -2.60
CA ILE A 28 21.43 -0.34 -1.42
C ILE A 28 22.68 -0.30 -0.57
N LEU A 29 23.25 0.88 -0.45
CA LEU A 29 24.39 1.14 0.43
C LEU A 29 23.86 1.73 1.73
N SER A 30 23.82 0.93 2.79
CA SER A 30 23.39 1.41 4.10
C SER A 30 24.58 1.90 4.92
N THR A 31 24.40 3.00 5.61
CA THR A 31 25.34 3.50 6.62
C THR A 31 24.58 4.03 7.81
N TYR A 32 25.10 3.71 9.00
CA TYR A 32 24.51 4.17 10.25
C TYR A 32 25.08 5.51 10.65
N VAL A 33 24.24 6.48 10.93
CA VAL A 33 24.64 7.84 11.29
C VAL A 33 23.94 8.29 12.57
N LEU A 34 24.61 9.20 13.29
CA LEU A 34 24.00 9.94 14.38
C LEU A 34 23.72 11.37 13.90
N LEU A 35 22.45 11.74 13.91
CA LEU A 35 22.01 13.10 13.64
C LEU A 35 21.96 13.89 14.95
N LYS A 36 22.36 15.15 14.88
CA LYS A 36 22.36 16.02 16.06
C LYS A 36 21.89 17.44 15.70
N GLN A 37 20.89 17.91 16.44
CA GLN A 37 20.44 19.28 16.35
C GLN A 37 20.24 19.85 17.76
N GLY A 38 21.10 20.79 18.15
CA GLY A 38 21.11 21.33 19.51
C GLY A 38 21.41 20.25 20.56
N VAL A 39 20.45 20.00 21.43
CA VAL A 39 20.50 18.99 22.49
C VAL A 39 19.90 17.65 22.06
N TYR A 40 19.25 17.61 20.88
CA TYR A 40 18.57 16.42 20.38
C TYR A 40 19.53 15.57 19.57
N GLU A 41 19.45 14.27 19.77
CA GLU A 41 20.25 13.26 19.07
C GLU A 41 19.31 12.18 18.53
N GLY A 42 19.56 11.70 17.30
CA GLY A 42 18.79 10.61 16.68
C GLY A 42 19.70 9.69 15.89
N SER A 43 19.60 8.40 16.12
CA SER A 43 20.37 7.39 15.42
C SER A 43 19.55 6.81 14.27
N LEU A 44 20.08 6.84 13.05
CA LEU A 44 19.35 6.53 11.83
C LEU A 44 20.22 5.78 10.83
N THR A 45 19.58 5.05 9.96
CA THR A 45 20.21 4.44 8.78
C THR A 45 19.96 5.29 7.55
N VAL A 46 21.05 5.68 6.88
CA VAL A 46 21.00 6.31 5.56
C VAL A 46 21.12 5.23 4.51
N GLN A 47 20.18 5.20 3.58
CA GLN A 47 20.14 4.27 2.45
C GLN A 47 20.50 5.04 1.18
N GLY A 48 21.69 4.75 0.64
CA GLY A 48 22.10 5.23 -0.67
C GLY A 48 21.53 4.32 -1.74
N MET A 49 20.77 4.89 -2.66
CA MET A 49 20.10 4.18 -3.76
C MET A 49 20.33 4.91 -5.08
N THR A 50 20.15 4.21 -6.20
CA THR A 50 20.19 4.82 -7.51
C THR A 50 18.99 5.75 -7.73
N GLN A 51 19.16 6.76 -8.59
CA GLN A 51 18.08 7.67 -8.97
C GLN A 51 16.85 6.93 -9.50
N GLU A 52 17.08 5.88 -10.30
CA GLU A 52 16.01 5.05 -10.84
C GLU A 52 15.19 4.36 -9.75
N ALA A 53 15.86 3.81 -8.73
CA ALA A 53 15.17 3.21 -7.59
C ALA A 53 14.39 4.24 -6.78
N LEU A 54 15.00 5.38 -6.45
CA LEU A 54 14.34 6.46 -5.71
C LEU A 54 13.07 6.98 -6.40
N GLN A 55 13.08 7.07 -7.73
CA GLN A 55 11.91 7.50 -8.50
C GLN A 55 10.81 6.42 -8.60
N ASN A 56 11.21 5.14 -8.53
CA ASN A 56 10.28 4.01 -8.65
C ASN A 56 9.78 3.47 -7.30
N MET A 57 10.36 3.91 -6.18
CA MET A 57 9.74 3.71 -4.87
C MET A 57 8.53 4.65 -4.77
N ASP A 58 7.40 4.14 -4.32
CA ASP A 58 6.16 4.92 -4.16
C ASP A 58 6.27 5.92 -2.98
N MET A 59 7.24 6.85 -3.12
CA MET A 59 7.51 7.89 -2.14
C MET A 59 6.76 9.17 -2.52
N LYS A 60 5.70 9.48 -1.76
CA LYS A 60 5.00 10.77 -1.89
C LYS A 60 5.86 11.88 -1.28
N VAL A 61 6.42 12.75 -2.11
CA VAL A 61 7.18 13.91 -1.63
C VAL A 61 6.23 14.94 -1.01
N GLY A 62 6.48 15.30 0.24
CA GLY A 62 5.70 16.32 0.95
C GLY A 62 6.32 17.71 0.81
N GLU A 63 7.61 17.82 1.02
CA GLU A 63 8.37 19.07 0.92
C GLU A 63 9.73 18.80 0.24
N GLY A 64 10.20 19.74 -0.58
CA GLY A 64 11.46 19.59 -1.31
C GLY A 64 11.39 18.65 -2.51
N THR A 65 12.51 17.98 -2.80
CA THR A 65 12.69 17.05 -3.93
C THR A 65 13.43 15.79 -3.47
N LEU A 66 13.33 14.72 -4.26
CA LEU A 66 14.19 13.56 -4.08
C LEU A 66 15.66 13.94 -4.36
N PRO A 67 16.64 13.19 -3.79
CA PRO A 67 18.05 13.40 -4.10
C PRO A 67 18.29 13.31 -5.61
N GLU A 68 19.10 14.22 -6.16
CA GLU A 68 19.43 14.26 -7.58
C GLU A 68 20.75 13.53 -7.84
N ALA A 69 20.83 12.85 -8.98
CA ALA A 69 22.06 12.25 -9.45
C ALA A 69 23.12 13.35 -9.76
N ASP A 70 24.38 13.03 -9.57
CA ASP A 70 25.52 13.93 -9.81
C ASP A 70 25.53 15.23 -8.94
N ALA A 71 24.60 15.34 -7.99
CA ALA A 71 24.55 16.44 -7.03
C ALA A 71 25.40 16.13 -5.77
N PRO A 72 25.79 17.14 -4.98
CA PRO A 72 26.39 16.92 -3.67
C PRO A 72 25.46 16.11 -2.77
N LEU A 73 26.05 15.31 -1.85
CA LEU A 73 25.28 14.53 -0.90
C LEU A 73 24.24 15.39 -0.18
N SER A 74 23.00 14.97 -0.27
CA SER A 74 21.85 15.56 0.42
C SER A 74 20.95 14.45 0.95
N PHE A 75 20.18 14.73 2.01
CA PHE A 75 19.32 13.78 2.66
C PHE A 75 17.86 14.07 2.40
N PHE A 76 17.13 13.02 2.05
CA PHE A 76 15.68 13.00 2.00
C PHE A 76 15.17 12.19 3.19
N TYR A 77 14.34 12.80 4.02
CA TYR A 77 13.88 12.20 5.26
C TYR A 77 12.50 11.57 5.13
N GLY A 78 12.32 10.39 5.73
CA GLY A 78 10.99 9.84 5.99
C GLY A 78 10.23 10.72 7.00
N ASN A 79 8.91 10.72 6.93
CA ASN A 79 8.04 11.57 7.77
C ASN A 79 8.08 11.22 9.27
N GLN A 80 8.51 10.01 9.63
CA GLN A 80 8.63 9.59 11.03
C GLN A 80 10.07 9.59 11.56
N VAL A 81 11.03 10.08 10.80
CA VAL A 81 12.44 10.17 11.22
C VAL A 81 12.61 10.94 12.53
N ILE A 82 11.80 11.98 12.74
CA ILE A 82 11.82 12.78 13.96
C ILE A 82 11.53 11.95 15.23
N THR A 83 10.78 10.85 15.11
CA THR A 83 10.44 9.99 16.25
C THR A 83 11.63 9.24 16.84
N ASN A 84 12.75 9.18 16.09
CA ASN A 84 14.00 8.59 16.57
C ASN A 84 14.86 9.56 17.37
N PHE A 85 14.46 10.82 17.50
CA PHE A 85 15.18 11.81 18.28
C PHE A 85 14.83 11.74 19.77
N TYR A 86 15.81 12.00 20.58
CA TYR A 86 15.70 12.12 22.02
C TYR A 86 16.55 13.29 22.53
N ASN A 87 16.18 13.83 23.67
CA ASN A 87 16.95 14.87 24.34
C ASN A 87 18.14 14.23 25.07
N SER A 88 19.37 14.51 24.64
CA SER A 88 20.58 13.89 25.19
C SER A 88 20.90 14.25 26.65
N LYS A 89 20.20 15.25 27.22
CA LYS A 89 20.36 15.67 28.63
C LYS A 89 19.35 15.04 29.55
N THR A 90 18.07 14.96 29.14
CA THR A 90 16.97 14.38 29.94
C THR A 90 16.74 12.91 29.61
N ASN A 91 17.23 12.44 28.49
CA ASN A 91 17.00 11.13 27.90
C ASN A 91 15.53 10.84 27.56
N GLU A 92 14.72 11.89 27.41
CA GLU A 92 13.33 11.81 26.98
C GLU A 92 13.27 11.71 25.45
N GLY A 93 12.56 10.71 24.94
CA GLY A 93 12.34 10.49 23.52
C GLY A 93 11.00 11.05 23.04
N TYR A 94 10.79 11.01 21.73
CA TYR A 94 9.55 11.48 21.08
C TYR A 94 8.29 10.82 21.66
N TRP A 95 8.33 9.53 21.91
CA TRP A 95 7.17 8.76 22.39
C TRP A 95 6.82 9.00 23.86
N GLU A 96 7.75 9.54 24.65
CA GLU A 96 7.51 9.93 26.04
C GLU A 96 6.94 11.34 26.12
N ASN A 97 7.45 12.26 25.27
CA ASN A 97 7.00 13.64 25.23
C ASN A 97 7.28 14.26 23.84
N SER A 98 6.32 14.12 22.92
CA SER A 98 6.46 14.63 21.55
C SER A 98 6.64 16.14 21.46
N GLU A 99 6.04 16.91 22.40
CA GLU A 99 6.17 18.37 22.45
C GLU A 99 7.56 18.83 22.91
N ALA A 100 8.32 17.95 23.58
CA ALA A 100 9.67 18.27 24.02
C ALA A 100 10.74 18.08 22.94
N ILE A 101 10.40 17.51 21.77
CA ILE A 101 11.33 17.30 20.66
C ILE A 101 11.13 18.42 19.63
N ASP A 102 11.94 19.48 19.77
CA ASP A 102 11.96 20.61 18.84
C ASP A 102 13.12 20.42 17.84
N VAL A 103 12.88 19.62 16.79
CA VAL A 103 13.83 19.34 15.71
C VAL A 103 13.20 19.72 14.38
N ASP A 104 13.86 20.62 13.66
CA ASP A 104 13.47 21.04 12.31
C ASP A 104 14.51 20.51 11.30
N LEU A 105 14.16 19.42 10.64
CA LEU A 105 15.05 18.77 9.67
C LEU A 105 15.15 19.53 8.34
N MET A 106 14.17 20.40 8.03
CA MET A 106 14.11 21.10 6.74
C MET A 106 14.78 22.45 6.77
N ASN A 107 14.56 23.23 7.83
CA ASN A 107 14.96 24.65 7.84
C ASN A 107 16.19 24.93 8.72
N GLN A 108 16.59 23.97 9.56
CA GLN A 108 17.73 24.14 10.45
C GLN A 108 18.88 23.17 10.13
N PRO A 109 20.15 23.57 10.29
CA PRO A 109 21.28 22.68 10.06
C PRO A 109 21.27 21.47 10.99
N VAL A 110 21.41 20.29 10.41
CA VAL A 110 21.56 19.03 11.14
C VAL A 110 23.00 18.59 11.05
N PHE A 111 23.65 18.35 12.19
CA PHE A 111 24.98 17.77 12.22
C PHE A 111 24.90 16.26 12.09
N VAL A 112 25.71 15.71 11.21
CA VAL A 112 25.79 14.29 10.92
C VAL A 112 27.13 13.74 11.41
N ILE A 113 27.10 12.68 12.18
CA ILE A 113 28.29 11.96 12.65
C ILE A 113 28.25 10.59 12.00
N PHE A 114 29.18 10.32 11.08
CA PHE A 114 29.30 9.04 10.40
C PHE A 114 30.08 7.99 11.19
N ASP A 115 31.09 8.44 11.98
CA ASP A 115 31.88 7.56 12.85
C ASP A 115 31.20 7.44 14.22
N THR A 116 30.10 6.67 14.24
CA THR A 116 29.28 6.47 15.43
C THR A 116 30.02 5.69 16.53
N ASP A 117 30.90 4.77 16.14
CA ASP A 117 31.72 3.99 17.08
C ASP A 117 32.65 4.90 17.87
N ALA A 118 33.38 5.79 17.18
CA ALA A 118 34.23 6.78 17.82
C ALA A 118 33.41 7.76 18.70
N TYR A 119 32.18 8.10 18.30
CA TYR A 119 31.29 8.94 19.11
C TYR A 119 30.93 8.29 20.44
N TYR A 120 30.43 7.06 20.40
CA TYR A 120 30.04 6.35 21.62
C TYR A 120 31.21 6.00 22.53
N GLN A 121 32.36 5.68 21.93
CA GLN A 121 33.61 5.48 22.69
C GLN A 121 34.03 6.76 23.40
N SER A 122 33.93 7.91 22.76
CA SER A 122 34.28 9.22 23.36
C SER A 122 33.27 9.64 24.45
N LYS A 123 31.98 9.27 24.34
CA LYS A 123 30.95 9.60 25.32
C LYS A 123 30.97 8.66 26.54
N ASN A 124 31.26 7.39 26.34
CA ASN A 124 31.28 6.37 27.38
C ASN A 124 32.68 6.14 28.01
N GLY A 125 33.62 7.02 27.72
CA GLY A 125 35.00 6.91 28.16
C GLY A 125 35.13 6.71 29.67
N GLY A 126 35.15 5.43 30.12
CA GLY A 126 35.48 5.13 31.50
C GLY A 126 34.86 3.91 32.13
N SER A 127 34.09 3.10 31.45
CA SER A 127 33.58 1.86 32.09
C SER A 127 34.17 0.61 31.44
N GLY A 128 35.44 0.28 31.78
CA GLY A 128 35.99 -1.08 31.60
C GLY A 128 37.06 -1.26 30.53
N GLY A 129 37.89 -0.28 30.21
CA GLY A 129 39.04 -0.46 29.30
C GLY A 129 40.12 0.60 29.55
N ASP A 130 41.36 0.19 29.41
CA ASP A 130 42.59 0.93 29.63
C ASP A 130 42.49 2.46 29.33
N ARG A 131 42.70 3.26 30.40
CA ARG A 131 42.57 4.75 30.40
C ARG A 131 43.62 5.51 29.59
N SER A 132 44.30 4.88 28.64
CA SER A 132 45.53 5.41 28.04
C SER A 132 45.40 6.04 26.67
N THR A 133 44.25 6.03 26.02
CA THR A 133 44.07 6.72 24.71
C THR A 133 42.99 7.80 24.79
N PRO A 134 43.37 9.09 24.68
CA PRO A 134 42.39 10.15 24.51
C PRO A 134 41.72 9.98 23.13
N THR A 135 40.47 9.49 23.14
CA THR A 135 39.68 9.38 21.90
C THR A 135 39.27 10.78 21.45
N THR A 136 39.83 11.19 20.35
CA THR A 136 39.42 12.47 19.71
C THR A 136 37.98 12.36 19.33
N PRO A 137 37.10 13.31 19.70
CA PRO A 137 35.69 13.28 19.28
C PRO A 137 35.59 13.21 17.75
N PRO A 138 34.64 12.44 17.19
CA PRO A 138 34.46 12.34 15.75
C PRO A 138 34.07 13.67 15.14
N LYS A 139 34.45 13.87 13.89
CA LYS A 139 34.05 15.06 13.13
C LYS A 139 32.56 15.07 12.89
N LYS A 140 31.98 16.27 12.98
CA LYS A 140 30.58 16.54 12.62
C LYS A 140 30.55 17.15 11.23
N TYR A 141 29.62 16.68 10.43
CA TYR A 141 29.40 17.18 9.06
C TYR A 141 28.03 17.81 8.99
N ILE A 142 27.86 18.78 8.12
CA ILE A 142 26.54 19.36 7.79
C ILE A 142 26.19 18.83 6.41
N ILE A 143 25.14 18.02 6.34
CA ILE A 143 24.61 17.51 5.08
C ILE A 143 23.28 18.25 4.84
N PRO A 144 23.11 18.89 3.68
CA PRO A 144 21.86 19.58 3.37
C PRO A 144 20.69 18.61 3.24
N THR A 145 19.52 19.07 3.64
CA THR A 145 18.26 18.37 3.39
C THR A 145 17.74 18.75 2.02
N CYS A 146 17.38 17.78 1.19
CA CYS A 146 16.73 18.02 -0.10
C CYS A 146 15.22 17.90 -0.05
N GLY A 147 14.67 17.12 0.90
CA GLY A 147 13.24 16.97 1.04
C GLY A 147 12.81 16.03 2.15
N MET A 148 11.50 15.88 2.27
CA MET A 148 10.85 15.03 3.26
C MET A 148 9.62 14.35 2.66
N LEU A 149 9.33 13.13 3.11
CA LEU A 149 8.16 12.36 2.75
C LEU A 149 6.88 13.07 3.21
N ALA A 150 5.82 13.01 2.41
CA ALA A 150 4.51 13.53 2.77
C ALA A 150 3.91 12.73 3.93
N GLY A 151 3.09 13.41 4.75
CA GLY A 151 2.39 12.81 5.88
C GLY A 151 2.90 13.30 7.23
N GLY A 152 2.07 13.11 8.26
CA GLY A 152 2.43 13.40 9.64
C GLY A 152 3.22 12.26 10.29
N THR A 153 3.63 12.47 11.54
CA THR A 153 4.29 11.43 12.34
C THR A 153 3.37 10.27 12.74
N ASP A 154 2.10 10.38 12.47
CA ASP A 154 1.03 9.40 12.65
C ASP A 154 0.73 8.57 11.39
N GLU A 155 1.23 8.98 10.23
CA GLU A 155 1.06 8.26 8.98
C GLU A 155 2.26 7.34 8.71
N TYR A 156 2.00 6.04 8.67
CA TYR A 156 3.02 5.02 8.43
C TYR A 156 3.13 4.63 6.94
N SER A 157 4.36 4.56 6.46
CA SER A 157 4.74 3.89 5.22
C SER A 157 6.05 3.11 5.42
N GLU A 158 6.40 2.22 4.51
CA GLU A 158 7.68 1.49 4.57
C GLU A 158 8.89 2.43 4.58
N ASN A 159 8.73 3.63 4.02
CA ASN A 159 9.77 4.63 3.87
C ASN A 159 9.84 5.64 5.02
N SER A 160 8.93 5.54 6.00
CA SER A 160 8.73 6.56 7.04
C SER A 160 9.93 6.77 7.97
N TYR A 161 10.70 5.73 8.27
CA TYR A 161 11.79 5.76 9.25
C TYR A 161 13.18 5.90 8.66
N SER A 162 13.32 5.84 7.34
CA SER A 162 14.61 5.83 6.66
C SER A 162 15.02 7.21 6.17
N VAL A 163 16.32 7.38 5.98
CA VAL A 163 16.90 8.54 5.30
C VAL A 163 17.45 8.06 3.98
N TYR A 164 17.14 8.76 2.89
CA TYR A 164 17.53 8.39 1.55
C TYR A 164 18.54 9.38 1.00
N ALA A 165 19.48 8.88 0.20
CA ALA A 165 20.50 9.67 -0.48
C ALA A 165 20.82 9.06 -1.86
N ASP A 166 21.39 9.84 -2.74
CA ASP A 166 22.01 9.32 -3.95
C ASP A 166 23.20 8.43 -3.59
N ILE A 167 23.29 7.23 -4.18
CA ILE A 167 24.30 6.24 -3.82
C ILE A 167 25.72 6.69 -4.16
N ASP A 168 25.91 7.38 -5.29
CA ASP A 168 27.24 7.78 -5.72
C ASP A 168 27.75 8.95 -4.91
N ALA A 169 26.87 9.90 -4.56
CA ALA A 169 27.17 10.97 -3.64
C ALA A 169 27.52 10.43 -2.24
N LEU A 170 26.78 9.44 -1.75
CA LEU A 170 27.06 8.79 -0.45
C LEU A 170 28.41 8.05 -0.48
N LYS A 171 28.69 7.26 -1.53
CA LYS A 171 29.98 6.58 -1.72
C LYS A 171 31.15 7.56 -1.71
N ALA A 172 31.01 8.67 -2.45
CA ALA A 172 32.05 9.69 -2.54
C ALA A 172 32.34 10.32 -1.18
N GLU A 173 31.29 10.67 -0.41
CA GLU A 173 31.47 11.30 0.90
C GLU A 173 32.04 10.31 1.94
N LEU A 174 31.58 9.05 1.96
CA LEU A 174 32.12 8.02 2.83
C LEU A 174 33.62 7.77 2.55
N LYS A 175 34.02 7.67 1.29
CA LYS A 175 35.44 7.53 0.91
C LYS A 175 36.29 8.75 1.34
N LYS A 176 35.75 9.95 1.27
CA LYS A 176 36.41 11.18 1.71
C LYS A 176 36.55 11.26 3.23
N ILE A 177 35.54 10.83 3.98
CA ILE A 177 35.49 10.85 5.45
C ILE A 177 36.45 9.81 6.03
N PHE A 178 36.31 8.55 5.61
CA PHE A 178 37.02 7.42 6.21
C PHE A 178 38.41 7.18 5.58
N LYS A 179 38.65 7.63 4.32
CA LYS A 179 39.91 7.43 3.59
C LYS A 179 40.38 5.97 3.63
N ASN A 180 41.35 5.67 4.49
CA ASN A 180 41.95 4.34 4.66
C ASN A 180 41.41 3.59 5.90
N LYS A 181 40.42 4.15 6.59
CA LYS A 181 39.77 3.50 7.75
C LYS A 181 38.62 2.62 7.29
N VAL A 182 38.27 1.65 8.12
CA VAL A 182 37.07 0.85 7.93
C VAL A 182 35.83 1.73 8.08
N ILE A 183 34.93 1.64 7.13
CA ILE A 183 33.62 2.30 7.21
C ILE A 183 32.74 1.40 8.12
N PRO A 184 32.05 1.97 9.11
CA PRO A 184 31.13 1.19 9.95
C PRO A 184 30.11 0.43 9.10
N GLY A 185 29.88 -0.86 9.41
CA GLY A 185 29.01 -1.72 8.63
C GLY A 185 29.65 -2.39 7.41
N GLN A 186 30.83 -1.96 6.96
CA GLN A 186 31.53 -2.60 5.84
C GLN A 186 32.41 -3.76 6.33
N PRO A 187 32.51 -4.87 5.56
CA PRO A 187 33.37 -5.99 5.89
C PRO A 187 34.85 -5.62 5.85
N THR A 188 35.64 -6.36 6.62
CA THR A 188 37.10 -6.20 6.68
C THR A 188 37.81 -7.43 6.14
N THR A 189 39.02 -7.24 5.68
CA THR A 189 39.92 -8.35 5.35
C THR A 189 40.27 -9.15 6.58
N LYS A 190 40.82 -10.35 6.44
CA LYS A 190 41.33 -11.17 7.55
C LYS A 190 42.35 -10.46 8.44
N SER A 191 43.01 -9.41 7.90
CA SER A 191 43.94 -8.56 8.63
C SER A 191 43.31 -7.29 9.22
N GLY A 192 41.99 -7.15 9.22
CA GLY A 192 41.26 -6.01 9.78
C GLY A 192 41.34 -4.73 8.92
N LYS A 193 41.82 -4.82 7.69
CA LYS A 193 41.89 -3.66 6.76
C LYS A 193 40.62 -3.53 5.94
N PRO A 194 40.26 -2.31 5.51
CA PRO A 194 39.13 -2.10 4.61
C PRO A 194 39.42 -2.72 3.23
N TYR A 195 38.37 -3.20 2.57
CA TYR A 195 38.42 -3.53 1.16
C TYR A 195 38.50 -2.25 0.31
N LYS A 196 38.97 -2.37 -0.93
CA LYS A 196 39.00 -1.24 -1.87
C LYS A 196 37.62 -0.89 -2.39
N GLU A 197 36.78 -1.90 -2.52
CA GLU A 197 35.40 -1.81 -3.01
C GLU A 197 34.45 -1.81 -1.82
N LEU A 198 33.31 -1.15 -2.00
CA LEU A 198 32.22 -1.15 -1.04
C LEU A 198 31.28 -2.31 -1.37
N TYR A 199 30.83 -2.98 -0.34
CA TYR A 199 29.83 -4.03 -0.46
C TYR A 199 28.46 -3.50 -0.07
N TYR A 200 27.44 -4.02 -0.72
CA TYR A 200 26.07 -3.63 -0.49
C TYR A 200 25.39 -4.58 0.49
N GLU A 201 24.49 -4.05 1.27
CA GLU A 201 23.71 -4.84 2.22
C GLU A 201 22.57 -5.56 1.50
N GLN A 202 21.94 -4.89 0.56
CA GLN A 202 20.79 -5.37 -0.19
C GLN A 202 20.82 -4.86 -1.63
N VAL A 203 20.03 -5.50 -2.49
CA VAL A 203 19.71 -5.04 -3.83
C VAL A 203 18.20 -4.91 -3.95
N TYR A 204 17.72 -3.73 -4.32
CA TYR A 204 16.33 -3.53 -4.69
C TYR A 204 16.15 -3.95 -6.15
N VAL A 205 15.32 -4.98 -6.38
CA VAL A 205 15.08 -5.55 -7.71
C VAL A 205 13.63 -5.27 -8.10
N ARG A 206 13.44 -4.61 -9.23
CA ARG A 206 12.13 -4.41 -9.84
C ARG A 206 11.91 -5.41 -10.96
N VAL A 207 10.75 -6.05 -10.92
CA VAL A 207 10.31 -7.05 -11.90
C VAL A 207 9.17 -6.47 -12.74
N ASP A 208 9.14 -6.77 -14.03
CA ASP A 208 8.19 -6.25 -15.02
C ASP A 208 6.73 -6.58 -14.68
N LYS A 209 6.47 -7.79 -14.15
CA LYS A 209 5.14 -8.25 -13.77
C LYS A 209 5.20 -9.08 -12.49
N MET A 210 4.12 -9.00 -11.73
CA MET A 210 3.98 -9.75 -10.48
C MET A 210 4.08 -11.26 -10.66
N GLU A 211 3.57 -11.78 -11.79
CA GLU A 211 3.61 -13.20 -12.14
C GLU A 211 5.04 -13.74 -12.28
N ASN A 212 6.01 -12.88 -12.64
CA ASN A 212 7.40 -13.23 -12.85
C ASN A 212 8.26 -13.09 -11.57
N VAL A 213 7.73 -12.48 -10.50
CA VAL A 213 8.49 -12.23 -9.27
C VAL A 213 8.99 -13.53 -8.62
N THR A 214 8.16 -14.56 -8.57
CA THR A 214 8.53 -15.85 -7.96
C THR A 214 9.65 -16.54 -8.76
N GLU A 215 9.67 -16.43 -10.10
CA GLU A 215 10.71 -16.99 -10.95
C GLU A 215 12.04 -16.24 -10.75
N VAL A 216 12.01 -14.92 -10.75
CA VAL A 216 13.19 -14.08 -10.49
C VAL A 216 13.74 -14.32 -9.09
N GLN A 217 12.87 -14.37 -8.08
CA GLN A 217 13.26 -14.68 -6.70
C GLN A 217 13.97 -16.02 -6.59
N LYS A 218 13.42 -17.05 -7.21
CA LYS A 218 14.03 -18.40 -7.23
C LYS A 218 15.40 -18.40 -7.92
N THR A 219 15.53 -17.69 -9.03
CA THR A 219 16.80 -17.56 -9.74
C THR A 219 17.87 -16.90 -8.86
N ILE A 220 17.51 -15.85 -8.12
CA ILE A 220 18.43 -15.17 -7.17
C ILE A 220 18.80 -16.12 -6.02
N GLN A 221 17.85 -16.91 -5.51
CA GLN A 221 18.10 -17.90 -4.46
C GLN A 221 19.02 -19.04 -4.93
N GLU A 222 18.88 -19.47 -6.19
CA GLU A 222 19.78 -20.47 -6.81
C GLU A 222 21.22 -19.95 -6.98
N MET A 223 21.40 -18.63 -7.09
CA MET A 223 22.72 -17.99 -7.03
C MET A 223 23.33 -17.98 -5.62
N GLY A 224 22.57 -18.38 -4.59
CA GLY A 224 22.99 -18.46 -3.20
C GLY A 224 22.65 -17.24 -2.34
N TYR A 225 21.99 -16.21 -2.90
CA TYR A 225 21.56 -15.02 -2.17
C TYR A 225 20.17 -15.19 -1.56
N GLY A 226 19.95 -14.56 -0.41
CA GLY A 226 18.61 -14.45 0.17
C GLY A 226 17.79 -13.49 -0.68
N ALA A 227 16.63 -13.92 -1.16
CA ALA A 227 15.69 -13.06 -1.86
C ALA A 227 14.31 -13.16 -1.20
N ASN A 228 13.76 -12.01 -0.84
CA ASN A 228 12.45 -11.89 -0.22
C ASN A 228 11.55 -11.05 -1.13
N SER A 229 10.30 -11.47 -1.27
CA SER A 229 9.27 -10.70 -1.96
C SER A 229 7.94 -10.88 -1.24
N ASN A 230 7.08 -9.90 -1.37
CA ASN A 230 5.70 -10.00 -0.88
C ASN A 230 4.78 -10.74 -1.88
N ALA A 231 5.33 -11.24 -3.00
CA ALA A 231 4.55 -11.85 -4.06
C ALA A 231 3.79 -13.10 -3.59
N GLU A 232 4.46 -14.01 -2.88
CA GLU A 232 3.82 -15.23 -2.35
C GLU A 232 2.67 -14.91 -1.39
N TRP A 233 2.89 -13.93 -0.50
CA TRP A 233 1.85 -13.49 0.42
C TRP A 233 0.69 -12.82 -0.32
N MET A 234 0.97 -12.01 -1.34
CA MET A 234 -0.05 -11.38 -2.17
C MET A 234 -0.81 -12.40 -3.01
N GLU A 235 -0.15 -13.40 -3.59
CA GLU A 235 -0.78 -14.50 -4.34
C GLU A 235 -1.71 -15.29 -3.43
N GLN A 236 -1.23 -15.69 -2.26
CA GLN A 236 -2.03 -16.40 -1.25
C GLN A 236 -3.24 -15.57 -0.78
N THR A 237 -3.04 -14.27 -0.57
CA THR A 237 -4.13 -13.35 -0.20
C THR A 237 -5.14 -13.21 -1.34
N GLN A 238 -4.70 -13.12 -2.60
CA GLN A 238 -5.59 -13.08 -3.75
C GLN A 238 -6.40 -14.36 -3.90
N GLU A 239 -5.80 -15.54 -3.69
CA GLU A 239 -6.52 -16.81 -3.72
C GLU A 239 -7.57 -16.91 -2.61
N GLN A 240 -7.25 -16.48 -1.39
CA GLN A 240 -8.21 -16.38 -0.30
C GLN A 240 -9.36 -15.42 -0.65
N MET A 241 -9.05 -14.26 -1.23
CA MET A 241 -10.07 -13.29 -1.66
C MET A 241 -10.96 -13.86 -2.77
N LYS A 242 -10.41 -14.58 -3.75
CA LYS A 242 -11.20 -15.29 -4.78
C LYS A 242 -12.16 -16.30 -4.15
N MET A 243 -11.70 -17.07 -3.17
CA MET A 243 -12.55 -18.03 -2.47
C MET A 243 -13.69 -17.34 -1.70
N ILE A 244 -13.39 -16.25 -0.98
CA ILE A 244 -14.40 -15.45 -0.28
C ILE A 244 -15.41 -14.88 -1.28
N GLN A 245 -14.95 -14.31 -2.39
CA GLN A 245 -15.81 -13.78 -3.45
C GLN A 245 -16.71 -14.87 -4.05
N LEU A 246 -16.22 -16.09 -4.25
CA LEU A 246 -16.98 -17.22 -4.78
C LEU A 246 -18.09 -17.65 -3.81
N VAL A 247 -17.79 -17.74 -2.52
CA VAL A 247 -18.77 -18.09 -1.48
C VAL A 247 -19.83 -17.00 -1.34
N LEU A 248 -19.43 -15.73 -1.23
CA LEU A 248 -20.35 -14.60 -1.14
C LEU A 248 -21.18 -14.45 -2.42
N GLY A 249 -20.56 -14.63 -3.59
CA GLY A 249 -21.25 -14.65 -4.88
C GLY A 249 -22.29 -15.76 -4.97
N GLY A 250 -21.97 -16.96 -4.48
CA GLY A 250 -22.91 -18.08 -4.39
C GLY A 250 -24.12 -17.79 -3.49
N ILE A 251 -23.87 -17.25 -2.30
CA ILE A 251 -24.95 -16.84 -1.38
C ILE A 251 -25.80 -15.73 -2.03
N GLY A 252 -25.15 -14.75 -2.67
CA GLY A 252 -25.83 -13.67 -3.40
C GLY A 252 -26.68 -14.20 -4.54
N ALA A 253 -26.19 -15.17 -5.30
CA ALA A 253 -26.94 -15.77 -6.41
C ALA A 253 -28.21 -16.51 -5.93
N VAL A 254 -28.10 -17.26 -4.84
CA VAL A 254 -29.27 -17.93 -4.23
C VAL A 254 -30.28 -16.89 -3.72
N SER A 255 -29.81 -15.86 -3.02
CA SER A 255 -30.67 -14.77 -2.52
C SER A 255 -31.39 -14.04 -3.67
N LEU A 256 -30.66 -13.78 -4.76
CA LEU A 256 -31.20 -13.17 -5.96
C LEU A 256 -32.27 -14.04 -6.64
N PHE A 257 -32.04 -15.36 -6.69
CA PHE A 257 -33.00 -16.31 -7.24
C PHE A 257 -34.30 -16.31 -6.44
N VAL A 258 -34.22 -16.33 -5.10
CA VAL A 258 -35.39 -16.24 -4.21
C VAL A 258 -36.11 -14.90 -4.41
N ALA A 259 -35.38 -13.78 -4.52
CA ALA A 259 -35.96 -12.47 -4.80
C ALA A 259 -36.70 -12.45 -6.16
N ALA A 260 -36.12 -13.05 -7.20
CA ALA A 260 -36.75 -13.16 -8.52
C ALA A 260 -38.07 -13.94 -8.47
N ILE A 261 -38.14 -15.04 -7.71
CA ILE A 261 -39.38 -15.78 -7.48
C ILE A 261 -40.41 -14.89 -6.75
N GLY A 262 -39.99 -14.14 -5.75
CA GLY A 262 -40.84 -13.17 -5.03
C GLY A 262 -41.42 -12.10 -5.96
N ILE A 263 -40.62 -11.51 -6.82
CA ILE A 263 -41.06 -10.53 -7.84
C ILE A 263 -42.05 -11.17 -8.81
N ALA A 264 -41.76 -12.38 -9.31
CA ALA A 264 -42.63 -13.09 -10.23
C ALA A 264 -43.99 -13.37 -9.59
N ASN A 265 -44.05 -13.82 -8.33
CA ASN A 265 -45.26 -14.07 -7.59
C ASN A 265 -46.10 -12.80 -7.38
N THR A 266 -45.44 -11.69 -6.99
CA THR A 266 -46.10 -10.40 -6.80
C THR A 266 -46.69 -9.88 -8.11
N MET A 267 -45.96 -9.99 -9.21
CA MET A 267 -46.42 -9.62 -10.55
C MET A 267 -47.59 -10.47 -11.02
N MET A 268 -47.53 -11.79 -10.75
CA MET A 268 -48.65 -12.68 -11.08
C MET A 268 -49.93 -12.28 -10.34
N MET A 269 -49.82 -11.94 -9.05
CA MET A 269 -50.95 -11.49 -8.25
C MET A 269 -51.51 -10.18 -8.79
N SER A 270 -50.67 -9.20 -9.06
CA SER A 270 -51.05 -7.91 -9.68
C SER A 270 -51.78 -8.11 -11.02
N ILE A 271 -51.32 -9.04 -11.86
CA ILE A 271 -51.99 -9.36 -13.13
C ILE A 271 -53.37 -9.96 -12.92
N TYR A 272 -53.53 -10.87 -11.93
CA TYR A 272 -54.86 -11.45 -11.62
C TYR A 272 -55.83 -10.42 -11.09
N GLU A 273 -55.43 -9.53 -10.22
CA GLU A 273 -56.27 -8.45 -9.69
C GLU A 273 -56.75 -7.47 -10.78
N ARG A 274 -55.85 -7.19 -11.78
CA ARG A 274 -56.13 -6.26 -12.87
C ARG A 274 -56.61 -6.95 -14.18
N THR A 275 -56.99 -8.23 -14.11
CA THR A 275 -57.36 -9.02 -15.30
C THR A 275 -58.45 -8.34 -16.15
N LYS A 276 -59.50 -7.73 -15.54
CA LYS A 276 -60.60 -7.03 -16.19
C LYS A 276 -60.10 -5.77 -16.92
N GLU A 277 -59.21 -4.97 -16.31
CA GLU A 277 -58.60 -3.79 -16.90
C GLU A 277 -57.78 -4.15 -18.13
N ILE A 278 -56.93 -5.20 -18.01
CA ILE A 278 -56.10 -5.73 -19.10
C ILE A 278 -57.01 -6.20 -20.26
N GLY A 279 -58.16 -6.86 -19.96
CA GLY A 279 -59.12 -7.28 -20.95
C GLY A 279 -59.75 -6.11 -21.71
N ILE A 280 -60.13 -5.04 -21.02
CA ILE A 280 -60.69 -3.81 -21.62
C ILE A 280 -59.68 -3.13 -22.53
N ILE A 281 -58.44 -2.96 -22.05
CA ILE A 281 -57.37 -2.34 -22.82
C ILE A 281 -57.08 -3.09 -24.13
N LYS A 282 -57.15 -4.43 -24.12
CA LYS A 282 -57.02 -5.28 -25.30
C LYS A 282 -58.17 -5.11 -26.29
N VAL A 283 -59.45 -5.05 -25.80
CA VAL A 283 -60.62 -4.82 -26.65
C VAL A 283 -60.57 -3.46 -27.32
N LEU A 284 -60.00 -2.47 -26.66
CA LEU A 284 -59.75 -1.11 -27.23
C LEU A 284 -58.62 -1.07 -28.27
N GLY A 285 -58.00 -2.22 -28.58
CA GLY A 285 -56.98 -2.32 -29.64
C GLY A 285 -55.55 -2.04 -29.21
N CYS A 286 -55.23 -2.07 -27.94
CA CYS A 286 -53.83 -1.89 -27.48
C CYS A 286 -52.95 -3.05 -27.95
N ASP A 287 -51.78 -2.72 -28.49
CA ASP A 287 -50.79 -3.71 -28.92
C ASP A 287 -50.27 -4.53 -27.74
N LEU A 288 -50.16 -5.84 -27.98
CA LEU A 288 -49.67 -6.79 -26.97
C LEU A 288 -48.25 -6.47 -26.51
N GLY A 289 -47.41 -5.87 -27.37
CA GLY A 289 -46.08 -5.40 -27.05
C GLY A 289 -46.10 -4.30 -25.97
N ASN A 290 -47.05 -3.38 -26.03
CA ASN A 290 -47.20 -2.31 -25.05
C ASN A 290 -47.60 -2.84 -23.68
N ILE A 291 -48.50 -3.85 -23.63
CA ILE A 291 -48.87 -4.50 -22.39
C ILE A 291 -47.67 -5.18 -21.76
N ARG A 292 -46.86 -5.90 -22.54
CA ARG A 292 -45.62 -6.52 -22.04
C ARG A 292 -44.66 -5.49 -21.48
N THR A 293 -44.44 -4.40 -22.22
CA THR A 293 -43.51 -3.34 -21.80
C THR A 293 -43.97 -2.67 -20.50
N MET A 294 -45.29 -2.46 -20.33
CA MET A 294 -45.86 -1.93 -19.09
C MET A 294 -45.51 -2.78 -17.89
N PHE A 295 -45.72 -4.11 -17.98
CA PHE A 295 -45.39 -5.03 -16.86
C PHE A 295 -43.88 -5.20 -16.64
N LEU A 296 -43.06 -5.14 -17.72
CA LEU A 296 -41.61 -5.16 -17.59
C LEU A 296 -41.10 -3.89 -16.90
N LEU A 297 -41.65 -2.75 -17.17
CA LEU A 297 -41.34 -1.51 -16.47
C LEU A 297 -41.74 -1.57 -14.99
N GLU A 298 -42.95 -2.08 -14.69
CA GLU A 298 -43.42 -2.26 -13.32
C GLU A 298 -42.45 -3.18 -12.53
N ALA A 299 -42.05 -4.31 -13.11
CA ALA A 299 -41.03 -5.20 -12.52
C ALA A 299 -39.68 -4.53 -12.39
N GLY A 300 -39.29 -3.72 -13.38
CA GLY A 300 -38.06 -2.92 -13.33
C GLY A 300 -38.04 -1.90 -12.18
N PHE A 301 -39.19 -1.24 -11.93
CA PHE A 301 -39.35 -0.33 -10.79
C PHE A 301 -39.26 -1.05 -9.45
N ILE A 302 -39.82 -2.26 -9.33
CA ILE A 302 -39.66 -3.09 -8.12
C ILE A 302 -38.16 -3.36 -7.87
N GLY A 303 -37.44 -3.75 -8.92
CA GLY A 303 -35.99 -3.93 -8.88
C GLY A 303 -35.24 -2.64 -8.52
N PHE A 304 -35.61 -1.51 -9.10
CA PHE A 304 -35.01 -0.21 -8.82
C PHE A 304 -35.17 0.22 -7.36
N PHE A 305 -36.39 0.21 -6.83
CA PHE A 305 -36.64 0.60 -5.44
C PHE A 305 -36.00 -0.38 -4.46
N GLY A 306 -36.06 -1.69 -4.74
CA GLY A 306 -35.39 -2.70 -3.93
C GLY A 306 -33.86 -2.50 -3.93
N GLY A 307 -33.27 -2.25 -5.10
CA GLY A 307 -31.85 -1.94 -5.24
C GLY A 307 -31.44 -0.66 -4.53
N LEU A 308 -32.26 0.39 -4.60
CA LEU A 308 -32.01 1.66 -3.92
C LEU A 308 -32.00 1.50 -2.40
N ILE A 309 -32.99 0.80 -1.85
CA ILE A 309 -33.04 0.47 -0.40
C ILE A 309 -31.83 -0.37 0.01
N GLY A 310 -31.47 -1.37 -0.79
CA GLY A 310 -30.28 -2.20 -0.56
C GLY A 310 -28.98 -1.38 -0.54
N LEU A 311 -28.83 -0.42 -1.46
CA LEU A 311 -27.68 0.48 -1.49
C LEU A 311 -27.61 1.40 -0.27
N ILE A 312 -28.74 1.94 0.17
CA ILE A 312 -28.82 2.78 1.39
C ILE A 312 -28.41 1.96 2.61
N LEU A 313 -28.94 0.75 2.77
CA LEU A 313 -28.57 -0.15 3.87
C LEU A 313 -27.09 -0.51 3.82
N SER A 314 -26.55 -0.83 2.65
CA SER A 314 -25.12 -1.13 2.45
C SER A 314 -24.25 0.06 2.82
N GLY A 315 -24.65 1.28 2.45
CA GLY A 315 -23.95 2.52 2.82
C GLY A 315 -23.92 2.74 4.34
N ILE A 316 -25.06 2.54 5.02
CA ILE A 316 -25.14 2.64 6.48
C ILE A 316 -24.20 1.62 7.14
N ILE A 317 -24.23 0.37 6.70
CA ILE A 317 -23.37 -0.70 7.22
C ILE A 317 -21.89 -0.36 6.99
N SER A 318 -21.54 0.16 5.82
CA SER A 318 -20.18 0.60 5.50
C SER A 318 -19.69 1.69 6.46
N ILE A 319 -20.53 2.67 6.76
CA ILE A 319 -20.21 3.74 7.74
C ILE A 319 -20.00 3.15 9.13
N VAL A 320 -20.89 2.23 9.57
CA VAL A 320 -20.77 1.58 10.89
C VAL A 320 -19.49 0.76 10.99
N ILE A 321 -19.14 0.00 9.95
CA ILE A 321 -17.88 -0.78 9.91
C ILE A 321 -16.69 0.17 10.05
N ASN A 322 -16.65 1.26 9.31
CA ASN A 322 -15.56 2.22 9.37
C ASN A 322 -15.46 2.92 10.75
N MET A 323 -16.58 3.22 11.38
CA MET A 323 -16.58 3.77 12.75
C MET A 323 -16.01 2.78 13.78
N ILE A 324 -16.39 1.51 13.70
CA ILE A 324 -15.90 0.47 14.62
C ILE A 324 -14.41 0.22 14.36
N ALA A 325 -14.00 0.12 13.10
CA ALA A 325 -12.62 -0.11 12.73
C ALA A 325 -11.71 1.06 13.14
N GLY A 326 -12.13 2.30 12.90
CA GLY A 326 -11.40 3.50 13.32
C GLY A 326 -11.23 3.61 14.83
N SER A 327 -12.27 3.26 15.60
CA SER A 327 -12.17 3.26 17.06
C SER A 327 -11.29 2.13 17.62
N ALA A 328 -11.28 0.97 16.99
CA ALA A 328 -10.46 -0.17 17.40
C ALA A 328 -8.97 0.01 17.07
N ALA A 329 -8.64 0.79 16.04
CA ALA A 329 -7.28 1.02 15.57
C ALA A 329 -6.64 2.32 16.08
N GLY A 330 -7.25 3.00 17.04
CA GLY A 330 -6.69 4.22 17.63
C GLY A 330 -6.61 5.41 16.66
N GLY A 331 -7.45 5.44 15.63
CA GLY A 331 -7.51 6.52 14.66
C GLY A 331 -6.58 6.40 13.45
N TYR A 332 -5.81 5.31 13.34
CA TYR A 332 -4.77 5.13 12.31
C TYR A 332 -5.24 4.46 11.00
N TYR A 333 -6.54 4.22 10.80
CA TYR A 333 -7.04 3.55 9.60
C TYR A 333 -7.95 4.44 8.76
N GLU A 334 -7.53 4.75 7.54
CA GLU A 334 -8.44 5.11 6.45
C GLU A 334 -9.40 3.93 6.22
N GLY A 335 -10.69 4.16 6.36
CA GLY A 335 -11.79 3.20 6.43
C GLY A 335 -11.59 1.89 5.64
N ILE A 336 -11.92 0.77 6.28
CA ILE A 336 -11.82 -0.60 5.72
C ILE A 336 -12.82 -0.83 4.59
N SER A 337 -13.97 -0.13 4.59
CA SER A 337 -15.05 -0.28 3.62
C SER A 337 -15.20 0.98 2.78
N TYR A 338 -15.01 0.82 1.47
CA TYR A 338 -15.20 1.88 0.47
C TYR A 338 -16.10 1.40 -0.66
N ILE A 339 -17.17 2.13 -0.93
CA ILE A 339 -18.12 1.83 -2.02
C ILE A 339 -17.90 2.85 -3.14
N PRO A 340 -17.25 2.49 -4.25
CA PRO A 340 -17.03 3.41 -5.37
C PRO A 340 -18.34 3.70 -6.13
N ILE A 341 -18.49 4.92 -6.62
CA ILE A 341 -19.71 5.39 -7.30
C ILE A 341 -20.07 4.55 -8.53
N TRP A 342 -19.06 4.07 -9.29
CA TRP A 342 -19.31 3.20 -10.43
C TRP A 342 -19.99 1.89 -10.04
N LEU A 343 -19.66 1.32 -8.86
CA LEU A 343 -20.28 0.11 -8.33
C LEU A 343 -21.74 0.35 -7.96
N VAL A 344 -22.07 1.52 -7.38
CA VAL A 344 -23.45 1.93 -7.07
C VAL A 344 -24.30 1.94 -8.33
N VAL A 345 -23.79 2.55 -9.41
CA VAL A 345 -24.51 2.63 -10.69
C VAL A 345 -24.72 1.24 -11.31
N ILE A 346 -23.68 0.41 -11.33
CA ILE A 346 -23.76 -0.96 -11.87
C ILE A 346 -24.71 -1.82 -11.05
N SER A 347 -24.65 -1.75 -9.70
CA SER A 347 -25.53 -2.51 -8.83
C SER A 347 -27.00 -2.14 -9.01
N LEU A 348 -27.29 -0.85 -9.18
CA LEU A 348 -28.65 -0.38 -9.43
C LEU A 348 -29.17 -0.83 -10.79
N ALA A 349 -28.35 -0.70 -11.84
CA ALA A 349 -28.69 -1.19 -13.17
C ALA A 349 -28.93 -2.70 -13.18
N PHE A 350 -28.12 -3.45 -12.46
CA PHE A 350 -28.25 -4.89 -12.30
C PHE A 350 -29.54 -5.26 -11.55
N ALA A 351 -29.91 -4.55 -10.49
CA ALA A 351 -31.16 -4.77 -9.76
C ALA A 351 -32.40 -4.55 -10.64
N VAL A 352 -32.39 -3.49 -11.48
CA VAL A 352 -33.44 -3.26 -12.48
C VAL A 352 -33.52 -4.39 -13.50
N LEU A 353 -32.38 -4.85 -14.00
CA LEU A 353 -32.30 -5.95 -14.96
C LEU A 353 -32.87 -7.24 -14.38
N VAL A 354 -32.51 -7.58 -13.14
CA VAL A 354 -33.05 -8.75 -12.42
C VAL A 354 -34.57 -8.64 -12.24
N GLY A 355 -35.06 -7.46 -11.86
CA GLY A 355 -36.49 -7.20 -11.77
C GLY A 355 -37.20 -7.45 -13.10
N MET A 356 -36.67 -6.92 -14.20
CA MET A 356 -37.25 -7.13 -15.55
C MET A 356 -37.20 -8.59 -16.00
N VAL A 357 -36.10 -9.31 -15.73
CA VAL A 357 -35.98 -10.75 -16.03
C VAL A 357 -36.99 -11.57 -15.23
N ALA A 358 -37.15 -11.28 -13.93
CA ALA A 358 -38.12 -11.95 -13.06
C ALA A 358 -39.57 -11.67 -13.52
N GLY A 359 -39.87 -10.45 -13.96
CA GLY A 359 -41.17 -10.04 -14.47
C GLY A 359 -41.51 -10.54 -15.88
N PHE A 360 -40.53 -11.09 -16.62
CA PHE A 360 -40.70 -11.45 -18.01
C PHE A 360 -41.77 -12.55 -18.23
N PHE A 361 -41.71 -13.65 -17.47
CA PHE A 361 -42.71 -14.73 -17.56
C PHE A 361 -44.13 -14.29 -17.16
N PRO A 362 -44.33 -13.56 -16.05
CA PRO A 362 -45.64 -12.97 -15.72
C PRO A 362 -46.15 -12.05 -16.83
N ALA A 363 -45.30 -11.18 -17.39
CA ALA A 363 -45.72 -10.28 -18.50
C ALA A 363 -46.16 -11.05 -19.74
N LEU A 364 -45.49 -12.15 -20.06
CA LEU A 364 -45.96 -13.03 -21.17
C LEU A 364 -47.32 -13.66 -20.91
N ARG A 365 -47.60 -14.05 -19.64
CA ARG A 365 -48.91 -14.56 -19.26
C ARG A 365 -50.02 -13.51 -19.40
N ALA A 366 -49.77 -12.27 -19.00
CA ALA A 366 -50.68 -11.16 -19.16
C ALA A 366 -51.08 -10.94 -20.62
N MET A 367 -50.12 -11.06 -21.57
CA MET A 367 -50.39 -11.00 -23.00
C MET A 367 -51.34 -12.11 -23.51
N LYS A 368 -51.28 -13.31 -22.89
CA LYS A 368 -52.07 -14.48 -23.33
C LYS A 368 -53.49 -14.54 -22.73
N LEU A 369 -53.85 -13.63 -21.80
CA LEU A 369 -55.17 -13.56 -21.25
C LEU A 369 -56.23 -13.29 -22.34
N SER A 370 -57.28 -14.13 -22.41
CA SER A 370 -58.39 -13.90 -23.35
C SER A 370 -59.22 -12.70 -22.93
N PRO A 371 -59.44 -11.70 -23.79
CA PRO A 371 -60.26 -10.55 -23.46
C PRO A 371 -61.71 -10.95 -23.04
N LEU A 372 -62.24 -11.95 -23.73
CA LEU A 372 -63.62 -12.44 -23.46
C LEU A 372 -63.74 -13.13 -22.09
N ALA A 373 -62.72 -13.92 -21.72
CA ALA A 373 -62.68 -14.59 -20.42
C ALA A 373 -62.46 -13.56 -19.29
N ALA A 374 -61.65 -12.53 -19.53
CA ALA A 374 -61.36 -11.47 -18.57
C ALA A 374 -62.57 -10.60 -18.19
N ILE A 375 -63.52 -10.41 -19.15
CA ILE A 375 -64.74 -9.61 -18.94
C ILE A 375 -65.88 -10.45 -18.34
N ARG A 376 -65.89 -11.77 -18.59
CA ARG A 376 -66.95 -12.69 -18.18
C ARG A 376 -66.76 -13.30 -16.81
N ASN A 377 -65.57 -13.25 -16.21
CA ASN A 377 -65.35 -13.69 -14.85
C ASN A 377 -65.87 -12.62 -13.86
N GLU A 378 -67.06 -12.88 -13.36
CA GLU A 378 -67.55 -12.38 -12.07
C GLU A 378 -67.07 -13.29 -10.94
#